data_8c4fd07e1c20564d1d55518e9d856d25
#
_entry.id   8c4fd07e1c20564d1d55518e9d856d25
#
_cell.length_a   1.000
_cell.length_b   1.000
_cell.length_c   1.000
_cell.angle_alpha   90.00
_cell.angle_beta   90.00
_cell.angle_gamma   90.00
#
_symmetry.space_group_name_H-M   'P 1'
#
loop_
_entity.id
_entity.type
_entity.pdbx_description
1 polymer ?
#
loop_
_entity_poly.entity_id
_entity_poly.type
_entity_poly.pdbx_seq_one_letter_code
_entity_poly.pdbx_strand_id
1 'polypeptide(L)'
;MTEIKMKRLLSINIDVALLILRVGIGIMFILHGYPKMMGGMEKWTGLGSYGMSSLGIDYFPAFWGFMAAFSEFFGGLMILFGIYIRYFSILLFITMLVAVNTHLTGGDGIMGASHAIESAAVFLCLFFSGAGNYSVHIGWNK
;
A
#
# COMPACT_ATOMS: atom_id res chain seq x y z
N MET A 1 18.86 28.88 19.72
CA MET A 1 18.76 27.40 19.64
C MET A 1 19.80 26.92 18.64
N THR A 2 20.66 25.98 19.00
CA THR A 2 21.72 25.52 18.09
C THR A 2 21.13 24.73 16.93
N GLU A 3 21.74 24.81 15.72
CA GLU A 3 21.30 24.07 14.52
C GLU A 3 21.13 22.57 14.77
N ILE A 4 22.00 21.99 15.59
CA ILE A 4 21.96 20.56 15.96
C ILE A 4 20.67 20.22 16.72
N LYS A 5 20.23 21.07 17.64
CA LYS A 5 19.00 20.88 18.42
C LYS A 5 17.76 20.98 17.53
N MET A 6 17.77 21.92 16.60
CA MET A 6 16.67 22.10 15.63
C MET A 6 16.57 20.93 14.66
N LYS A 7 17.68 20.43 14.11
CA LYS A 7 17.73 19.25 13.26
C LYS A 7 17.21 18.01 13.98
N ARG A 8 17.55 17.83 15.26
CA ARG A 8 17.07 16.71 16.09
C ARG A 8 15.56 16.78 16.34
N LEU A 9 15.03 17.98 16.63
CA LEU A 9 13.58 18.17 16.84
C LEU A 9 12.79 17.93 15.56
N LEU A 10 13.28 18.40 14.42
CA LEU A 10 12.65 18.15 13.11
C LEU A 10 12.67 16.67 12.74
N SER A 11 13.77 15.98 13.01
CA SER A 11 13.92 14.54 12.79
C SER A 11 12.91 13.74 13.62
N ILE A 12 12.74 14.05 14.91
CA ILE A 12 11.76 13.39 15.79
C ILE A 12 10.33 13.60 15.24
N ASN A 13 10.01 14.80 14.81
CA ASN A 13 8.68 15.09 14.26
C ASN A 13 8.39 14.31 12.97
N ILE A 14 9.37 14.16 12.08
CA ILE A 14 9.24 13.37 10.85
C ILE A 14 9.06 11.89 11.17
N ASP A 15 9.85 11.34 12.07
CA ASP A 15 9.77 9.93 12.45
C ASP A 15 8.43 9.59 13.10
N VAL A 16 7.92 10.47 13.96
CA VAL A 16 6.58 10.33 14.56
C VAL A 16 5.49 10.44 13.49
N ALA A 17 5.60 11.38 12.56
CA ALA A 17 4.66 11.52 11.46
C ALA A 17 4.60 10.26 10.58
N LEU A 18 5.77 9.70 10.25
CA LEU A 18 5.86 8.44 9.49
C LEU A 18 5.28 7.26 10.26
N LEU A 19 5.50 7.20 11.59
CA LEU A 19 4.89 6.16 12.43
C LEU A 19 3.36 6.24 12.39
N ILE A 20 2.79 7.42 12.62
CA ILE A 20 1.34 7.64 12.59
C ILE A 20 0.76 7.26 11.21
N LEU A 21 1.40 7.71 10.13
CA LEU A 21 0.99 7.42 8.77
C LEU A 21 0.99 5.90 8.49
N ARG A 22 2.06 5.21 8.87
CA ARG A 22 2.18 3.75 8.69
C ARG A 22 1.17 2.97 9.50
N VAL A 23 0.94 3.37 10.75
CA VAL A 23 -0.06 2.70 11.62
C VAL A 23 -1.45 2.87 11.00
N GLY A 24 -1.83 4.08 10.63
CA GLY A 24 -3.14 4.35 10.05
C GLY A 24 -3.36 3.61 8.72
N ILE A 25 -2.49 3.82 7.74
CA ILE A 25 -2.65 3.21 6.42
C ILE A 25 -2.45 1.69 6.47
N GLY A 26 -1.49 1.20 7.27
CA GLY A 26 -1.21 -0.23 7.42
C GLY A 26 -2.40 -1.01 7.98
N ILE A 27 -3.03 -0.51 9.06
CA ILE A 27 -4.25 -1.13 9.63
C ILE A 27 -5.37 -1.14 8.59
N MET A 28 -5.62 -0.04 7.89
CA MET A 28 -6.69 0.02 6.90
C MET A 28 -6.46 -0.96 5.75
N PHE A 29 -5.23 -1.13 5.27
CA PHE A 29 -4.91 -2.08 4.22
C PHE A 29 -4.98 -3.54 4.69
N ILE A 30 -4.65 -3.84 5.94
CA ILE A 30 -4.89 -5.16 6.55
C ILE A 30 -6.40 -5.47 6.54
N LEU A 31 -7.23 -4.53 6.99
CA LEU A 31 -8.69 -4.71 7.03
C LEU A 31 -9.31 -4.87 5.64
N HIS A 32 -8.81 -4.15 4.63
CA HIS A 32 -9.24 -4.29 3.23
C HIS A 32 -8.73 -5.57 2.58
N GLY A 33 -7.50 -5.96 2.86
CA GLY A 33 -6.86 -7.14 2.28
C GLY A 33 -7.32 -8.45 2.91
N TYR A 34 -7.64 -8.46 4.21
CA TYR A 34 -8.03 -9.68 4.93
C TYR A 34 -9.21 -10.43 4.29
N PRO A 35 -10.37 -9.80 4.01
CA PRO A 35 -11.50 -10.51 3.38
C PRO A 35 -11.22 -10.93 1.95
N LYS A 36 -10.31 -10.25 1.25
CA LYS A 36 -9.87 -10.65 -0.09
C LYS A 36 -8.96 -11.87 0.00
N MET A 37 -8.03 -11.87 0.96
CA MET A 37 -7.09 -12.96 1.17
C MET A 37 -7.79 -14.25 1.61
N MET A 38 -8.78 -14.15 2.51
CA MET A 38 -9.55 -15.29 3.02
C MET A 38 -10.65 -15.76 2.06
N GLY A 39 -10.97 -14.99 1.02
CA GLY A 39 -12.07 -15.29 0.10
C GLY A 39 -11.81 -16.43 -0.89
N GLY A 40 -10.59 -16.92 -0.98
CA GLY A 40 -10.21 -18.09 -1.79
C GLY A 40 -10.28 -17.85 -3.30
N MET A 41 -10.26 -18.95 -4.05
CA MET A 41 -10.11 -18.96 -5.50
C MET A 41 -11.21 -18.17 -6.23
N GLU A 42 -12.45 -18.28 -5.82
CA GLU A 42 -13.58 -17.57 -6.42
C GLU A 42 -13.43 -16.05 -6.28
N LYS A 43 -13.10 -15.60 -5.07
CA LYS A 43 -12.85 -14.18 -4.79
C LYS A 43 -11.66 -13.64 -5.58
N TRP A 44 -10.58 -14.39 -5.65
CA TRP A 44 -9.39 -13.99 -6.41
C TRP A 44 -9.67 -13.94 -7.91
N THR A 45 -10.40 -14.92 -8.45
CA THR A 45 -10.81 -14.90 -9.86
C THR A 45 -11.66 -13.67 -10.17
N GLY A 46 -12.64 -13.35 -9.33
CA GLY A 46 -13.48 -12.16 -9.49
C GLY A 46 -12.69 -10.86 -9.44
N LEU A 47 -11.80 -10.72 -8.44
CA LEU A 47 -10.95 -9.54 -8.29
C LEU A 47 -9.99 -9.35 -9.47
N GLY A 48 -9.37 -10.44 -9.92
CA GLY A 48 -8.43 -10.38 -11.04
C GLY A 48 -9.11 -10.10 -12.36
N SER A 49 -10.26 -10.73 -12.62
CA SER A 49 -11.05 -10.42 -13.80
C SER A 49 -11.49 -8.95 -13.83
N TYR A 50 -12.01 -8.44 -12.71
CA TYR A 50 -12.46 -7.05 -12.62
C TYR A 50 -11.32 -6.05 -12.79
N GLY A 51 -10.18 -6.29 -12.13
CA GLY A 51 -9.03 -5.38 -12.19
C GLY A 51 -8.28 -5.42 -13.53
N MET A 52 -8.04 -6.62 -14.07
CA MET A 52 -7.18 -6.80 -15.22
C MET A 52 -7.89 -6.62 -16.56
N SER A 53 -9.19 -6.87 -16.65
CA SER A 53 -9.96 -6.65 -17.89
C SER A 53 -9.90 -5.18 -18.33
N SER A 54 -9.84 -4.24 -17.38
CA SER A 54 -9.68 -2.82 -17.68
C SER A 54 -8.35 -2.48 -18.37
N LEU A 55 -7.36 -3.38 -18.27
CA LEU A 55 -6.05 -3.30 -18.93
C LEU A 55 -5.96 -4.22 -20.16
N GLY A 56 -7.03 -4.91 -20.53
CA GLY A 56 -7.05 -5.87 -21.63
C GLY A 56 -6.33 -7.19 -21.30
N ILE A 57 -6.18 -7.53 -20.03
CA ILE A 57 -5.52 -8.75 -19.55
C ILE A 57 -6.56 -9.72 -19.02
N ASP A 58 -6.93 -10.73 -19.80
CA ASP A 58 -8.01 -11.69 -19.47
C ASP A 58 -7.48 -13.08 -19.06
N TYR A 59 -6.16 -13.26 -18.98
CA TYR A 59 -5.54 -14.52 -18.61
C TYR A 59 -5.10 -14.54 -17.14
N PHE A 60 -5.16 -15.73 -16.52
CA PHE A 60 -4.79 -15.98 -15.11
C PHE A 60 -5.48 -15.05 -14.07
N PRO A 61 -6.80 -14.84 -14.14
CA PRO A 61 -7.46 -13.87 -13.25
C PRO A 61 -7.29 -14.21 -11.76
N ALA A 62 -7.32 -15.49 -11.37
CA ALA A 62 -7.10 -15.89 -9.98
C ALA A 62 -5.70 -15.49 -9.46
N PHE A 63 -4.68 -15.59 -10.29
CA PHE A 63 -3.32 -15.16 -9.94
C PHE A 63 -3.27 -13.64 -9.68
N TRP A 64 -3.83 -12.84 -10.55
CA TRP A 64 -3.85 -11.39 -10.38
C TRP A 64 -4.66 -10.94 -9.17
N GLY A 65 -5.81 -11.58 -8.93
CA GLY A 65 -6.63 -11.30 -7.76
C GLY A 65 -5.96 -11.73 -6.46
N PHE A 66 -5.24 -12.87 -6.46
CA PHE A 66 -4.40 -13.27 -5.33
C PHE A 66 -3.28 -12.26 -5.07
N MET A 67 -2.59 -11.79 -6.11
CA MET A 67 -1.52 -10.79 -5.98
C MET A 67 -2.05 -9.48 -5.40
N ALA A 68 -3.24 -9.03 -5.81
CA ALA A 68 -3.89 -7.86 -5.22
C ALA A 68 -4.23 -8.08 -3.73
N ALA A 69 -4.85 -9.21 -3.39
CA ALA A 69 -5.17 -9.57 -2.01
C ALA A 69 -3.91 -9.69 -1.13
N PHE A 70 -2.87 -10.33 -1.64
CA PHE A 70 -1.57 -10.47 -0.99
C PHE A 70 -0.91 -9.10 -0.75
N SER A 71 -0.86 -8.25 -1.77
CA SER A 71 -0.25 -6.93 -1.65
C SER A 71 -0.95 -6.07 -0.60
N GLU A 72 -2.28 -6.09 -0.55
CA GLU A 72 -3.04 -5.33 0.43
C GLU A 72 -2.87 -5.88 1.85
N PHE A 73 -3.02 -7.20 2.05
CA PHE A 73 -2.96 -7.79 3.38
C PHE A 73 -1.52 -7.81 3.94
N PHE A 74 -0.61 -8.47 3.23
CA PHE A 74 0.78 -8.54 3.68
C PHE A 74 1.53 -7.22 3.52
N GLY A 75 1.22 -6.46 2.46
CA GLY A 75 1.74 -5.12 2.30
C GLY A 75 1.31 -4.21 3.45
N GLY A 76 0.05 -4.27 3.87
CA GLY A 76 -0.45 -3.55 5.05
C GLY A 76 0.31 -3.92 6.32
N LEU A 77 0.58 -5.22 6.57
CA LEU A 77 1.38 -5.69 7.70
C LEU A 77 2.82 -5.15 7.64
N MET A 78 3.47 -5.22 6.49
CA MET A 78 4.84 -4.76 6.32
C MET A 78 4.96 -3.23 6.48
N ILE A 79 4.00 -2.47 5.96
CA ILE A 79 3.91 -1.03 6.18
C ILE A 79 3.71 -0.70 7.66
N LEU A 80 2.80 -1.39 8.36
CA LEU A 80 2.53 -1.20 9.77
C LEU A 80 3.81 -1.32 10.61
N PHE A 81 4.56 -2.40 10.41
CA PHE A 81 5.80 -2.65 11.15
C PHE A 81 7.02 -1.91 10.59
N GLY A 82 6.93 -1.35 9.39
CA GLY A 82 8.03 -0.67 8.71
C GLY A 82 9.10 -1.62 8.15
N ILE A 83 8.72 -2.88 7.89
CA ILE A 83 9.60 -3.92 7.37
C ILE A 83 9.58 -3.87 5.84
N TYR A 84 10.75 -3.85 5.19
CA TYR A 84 10.88 -3.80 3.72
C TYR A 84 9.98 -2.75 3.07
N ILE A 85 9.85 -1.59 3.72
CA ILE A 85 8.81 -0.60 3.40
C ILE A 85 8.82 -0.17 1.94
N ARG A 86 9.99 0.00 1.33
CA ARG A 86 10.10 0.45 -0.06
C ARG A 86 9.55 -0.58 -1.04
N TYR A 87 9.82 -1.88 -0.82
CA TYR A 87 9.33 -2.95 -1.67
C TYR A 87 7.81 -3.09 -1.58
N PHE A 88 7.26 -3.07 -0.37
CA PHE A 88 5.81 -3.16 -0.18
C PHE A 88 5.08 -1.87 -0.57
N SER A 89 5.70 -0.72 -0.40
CA SER A 89 5.13 0.55 -0.89
C SER A 89 5.00 0.58 -2.41
N ILE A 90 6.01 0.14 -3.16
CA ILE A 90 5.90 0.10 -4.62
C ILE A 90 4.88 -0.96 -5.08
N LEU A 91 4.82 -2.11 -4.41
CA LEU A 91 3.83 -3.14 -4.71
C LEU A 91 2.41 -2.63 -4.50
N LEU A 92 2.14 -1.97 -3.36
CA LEU A 92 0.85 -1.36 -3.04
C LEU A 92 0.53 -0.19 -3.97
N PHE A 93 1.52 0.62 -4.33
CA PHE A 93 1.35 1.70 -5.31
C PHE A 93 0.86 1.16 -6.66
N ILE A 94 1.50 0.10 -7.19
CA ILE A 94 1.08 -0.54 -8.44
C ILE A 94 -0.35 -1.09 -8.31
N THR A 95 -0.67 -1.75 -7.18
CA THR A 95 -2.03 -2.26 -6.93
C THR A 95 -3.06 -1.13 -6.95
N MET A 96 -2.74 0.02 -6.35
CA MET A 96 -3.63 1.19 -6.35
C MET A 96 -3.77 1.81 -7.74
N LEU A 97 -2.73 1.84 -8.57
CA LEU A 97 -2.84 2.30 -9.95
C LEU A 97 -3.80 1.42 -10.78
N VAL A 98 -3.76 0.11 -10.60
CA VAL A 98 -4.73 -0.80 -11.21
C VAL A 98 -6.15 -0.50 -10.72
N ALA A 99 -6.33 -0.29 -9.41
CA ALA A 99 -7.62 0.06 -8.82
C ALA A 99 -8.15 1.41 -9.36
N VAL A 100 -7.30 2.43 -9.48
CA VAL A 100 -7.66 3.72 -10.10
C VAL A 100 -8.17 3.51 -11.52
N ASN A 101 -7.39 2.78 -12.35
CA ASN A 101 -7.78 2.51 -13.72
C ASN A 101 -9.13 1.76 -13.79
N THR A 102 -9.33 0.77 -12.93
CA THR A 102 -10.56 -0.01 -12.87
C THR A 102 -11.78 0.84 -12.54
N HIS A 103 -11.69 1.72 -11.54
CA HIS A 103 -12.79 2.62 -11.18
C HIS A 103 -13.09 3.64 -12.28
N LEU A 104 -12.05 4.22 -12.90
CA LEU A 104 -12.24 5.18 -13.98
C LEU A 104 -12.87 4.56 -15.23
N THR A 105 -12.44 3.37 -15.61
CA THR A 105 -13.00 2.64 -16.77
C THR A 105 -14.36 2.01 -16.47
N GLY A 106 -14.61 1.65 -15.20
CA GLY A 106 -15.89 1.12 -14.72
C GLY A 106 -17.02 2.15 -14.62
N GLY A 107 -16.72 3.43 -14.80
CA GLY A 107 -17.71 4.50 -14.77
C GLY A 107 -17.96 5.10 -13.38
N ASP A 108 -17.20 4.71 -12.36
CA ASP A 108 -17.34 5.24 -10.98
C ASP A 108 -16.82 6.69 -10.86
N GLY A 109 -16.11 7.16 -11.88
CA GLY A 109 -15.52 8.49 -11.92
C GLY A 109 -14.41 8.70 -10.90
N ILE A 110 -13.97 9.96 -10.81
CA ILE A 110 -12.84 10.33 -9.94
C ILE A 110 -13.15 10.13 -8.46
N MET A 111 -14.40 10.32 -8.06
CA MET A 111 -14.81 10.14 -6.67
C MET A 111 -14.81 8.67 -6.26
N GLY A 112 -15.20 7.76 -7.16
CA GLY A 112 -15.06 6.32 -6.92
C GLY A 112 -13.61 5.87 -6.82
N ALA A 113 -12.71 6.49 -7.60
CA ALA A 113 -11.27 6.21 -7.58
C ALA A 113 -10.52 6.93 -6.45
N SER A 114 -11.14 7.88 -5.71
CA SER A 114 -10.45 8.79 -4.77
C SER A 114 -9.61 8.05 -3.72
N HIS A 115 -10.17 7.02 -3.09
CA HIS A 115 -9.45 6.22 -2.10
C HIS A 115 -8.17 5.59 -2.68
N ALA A 116 -8.23 5.06 -3.89
CA ALA A 116 -7.07 4.46 -4.55
C ALA A 116 -6.04 5.52 -4.94
N ILE A 117 -6.47 6.70 -5.39
CA ILE A 117 -5.59 7.82 -5.72
C ILE A 117 -4.85 8.34 -4.48
N GLU A 118 -5.57 8.58 -3.38
CA GLU A 118 -5.01 9.04 -2.11
C GLU A 118 -4.01 8.02 -1.55
N SER A 119 -4.39 6.75 -1.55
CA SER A 119 -3.52 5.66 -1.10
C SER A 119 -2.27 5.52 -1.96
N ALA A 120 -2.39 5.65 -3.28
CA ALA A 120 -1.25 5.64 -4.19
C ALA A 120 -0.24 6.75 -3.86
N ALA A 121 -0.72 7.98 -3.60
CA ALA A 121 0.14 9.09 -3.18
C ALA A 121 0.87 8.79 -1.87
N VAL A 122 0.18 8.21 -0.87
CA VAL A 122 0.77 7.82 0.41
C VAL A 122 1.87 6.77 0.21
N PHE A 123 1.63 5.73 -0.59
CA PHE A 123 2.63 4.69 -0.83
C PHE A 123 3.83 5.21 -1.60
N LEU A 124 3.62 6.12 -2.53
CA LEU A 124 4.72 6.77 -3.23
C LEU A 124 5.58 7.62 -2.27
N CYS A 125 4.95 8.35 -1.35
CA CYS A 125 5.65 9.06 -0.29
C CYS A 125 6.46 8.12 0.61
N LEU A 126 5.88 6.98 1.04
CA LEU A 126 6.57 5.99 1.86
C LEU A 126 7.73 5.30 1.12
N PHE A 127 7.61 5.11 -0.19
CA PHE A 127 8.70 4.59 -1.01
C PHE A 127 9.95 5.49 -0.94
N PHE A 128 9.77 6.81 -1.05
CA PHE A 128 10.87 7.76 -1.00
C PHE A 128 11.36 8.03 0.43
N SER A 129 10.45 8.24 1.38
CA SER A 129 10.80 8.57 2.77
C SER A 129 11.40 7.39 3.54
N GLY A 130 10.98 6.16 3.21
CA GLY A 130 11.29 4.99 4.01
C GLY A 130 10.44 4.90 5.27
N ALA A 131 10.89 4.03 6.21
CA ALA A 131 10.12 3.69 7.42
C ALA A 131 10.23 4.67 8.58
N GLY A 132 11.25 5.52 8.59
CA GLY A 132 11.62 6.32 9.76
C GLY A 132 12.26 5.47 10.87
N ASN A 133 12.67 6.13 11.94
CA ASN A 133 13.42 5.48 13.04
C ASN A 133 12.55 4.55 13.90
N TYR A 134 11.23 4.76 13.95
CA TYR A 134 10.28 3.90 14.69
C TYR A 134 9.81 2.73 13.83
N SER A 135 10.73 1.89 13.36
CA SER A 135 10.44 0.72 12.53
C SER A 135 11.14 -0.53 13.08
N VAL A 136 10.60 -1.71 12.76
CA VAL A 136 11.24 -2.97 13.12
C VAL A 136 12.42 -3.22 12.18
N HIS A 137 13.62 -3.16 12.71
CA HIS A 137 14.84 -3.46 11.97
C HIS A 137 15.10 -4.97 11.98
N ILE A 138 14.80 -5.63 10.87
CA ILE A 138 15.28 -6.99 10.64
C ILE A 138 16.73 -6.86 10.16
N GLY A 139 17.67 -7.34 10.94
CA GLY A 139 19.10 -7.10 10.89
C GLY A 139 19.88 -7.43 9.62
N TRP A 140 19.43 -6.97 8.46
CA TRP A 140 20.08 -7.19 7.17
C TRP A 140 20.51 -5.91 6.44
N ASN A 141 20.56 -4.78 7.14
CA ASN A 141 21.08 -3.54 6.56
C ASN A 141 22.09 -2.90 7.52
N LYS A 142 23.34 -3.27 7.39
CA LYS A 142 24.46 -2.37 7.58
C LYS A 142 25.01 -1.99 6.23
#